data_54013bb8ffa110c676a7e6d0d9fba9fd
#
_entry.id   54013bb8ffa110c676a7e6d0d9fba9fd
#
_cell.length_a   1.000
_cell.length_b   1.000
_cell.length_c   1.000
_cell.angle_alpha   90.00
_cell.angle_beta   90.00
_cell.angle_gamma   90.00
#
_symmetry.space_group_name_H-M   'P 1'
#
loop_
_entity.id
_entity.type
_entity.pdbx_description
1 polymer ?
#
loop_
_entity_poly.entity_id
_entity_poly.type
_entity_poly.pdbx_seq_one_letter_code
_entity_poly.pdbx_strand_id
1 'polypeptide(L)'
;MFVPALFISILLRAFSAQAKVVTSFDECKGFFYKDTEPEGMDQNAKKICQMLEFDSYSYATLYSVHHRIPLYSAYVFDPDCSSTAGRTENWHVEPQISQPESQTDHMIYERDSDENMIKRYQAVSSDYTNSGYDRGLLNPNSFPCEESHKATFTLTNVAPMDSGFDRINWKNWESALRSFLRRKLDFDGGSAAVYIISGTVPGDHVQIPLRGTSEDPERVTVPSHFWTAVCYKHHLNDTKSFSFGYVGENQLEGGIRLMPVSKLDDQLRELLKTPQSVRIFADDCFDDSKKINEIQGVFDQLINLPVKQGDQSSTDEQSMSRVLKKAVRSDEYVTATYLTVGGSRCKDDHLCGRHGLRSNWCKTVDGKQDSCCDLRGIFGPCVLTVSNENCLSKHLCGYHGYSYLWCYTDHRLNWDYCCQNCDE
;
A
#
# COMPACT_ATOMS: atom_id res chain seq x y z
N MET A 1 56.37 -37.97 32.00
CA MET A 1 55.49 -38.03 30.85
C MET A 1 54.43 -36.89 31.01
N PHE A 2 54.64 -35.78 30.34
CA PHE A 2 53.65 -34.68 30.33
C PHE A 2 52.76 -34.80 29.08
N VAL A 3 51.43 -34.87 29.28
CA VAL A 3 50.46 -34.82 28.21
C VAL A 3 50.04 -33.37 28.06
N PRO A 4 50.21 -32.70 26.89
CA PRO A 4 49.67 -31.37 26.69
C PRO A 4 48.18 -31.44 26.42
N ALA A 5 47.40 -30.74 27.27
CA ALA A 5 46.01 -30.54 27.04
C ALA A 5 45.79 -29.61 25.84
N LEU A 6 45.22 -30.16 24.76
CA LEU A 6 44.78 -29.43 23.58
C LEU A 6 43.52 -28.64 23.94
N PHE A 7 43.63 -27.34 24.15
CA PHE A 7 42.46 -26.46 24.20
C PHE A 7 41.91 -26.26 22.77
N ILE A 8 40.88 -27.02 22.44
CA ILE A 8 40.06 -26.77 21.24
C ILE A 8 39.12 -25.60 21.59
N SER A 9 39.51 -24.38 21.24
CA SER A 9 38.63 -23.23 21.23
C SER A 9 37.63 -23.41 20.07
N ILE A 10 36.47 -23.96 20.37
CA ILE A 10 35.33 -23.93 19.47
C ILE A 10 34.80 -22.50 19.50
N LEU A 11 35.20 -21.71 18.51
CA LEU A 11 34.54 -20.45 18.17
C LEU A 11 33.13 -20.80 17.67
N LEU A 12 32.19 -20.86 18.59
CA LEU A 12 30.77 -20.73 18.28
C LEU A 12 30.59 -19.31 17.72
N ARG A 13 30.65 -19.16 16.41
CA ARG A 13 30.03 -18.01 15.75
C ARG A 13 28.54 -18.15 15.99
N ALA A 14 28.04 -17.46 16.98
CA ALA A 14 26.62 -17.18 17.06
C ALA A 14 26.28 -16.37 15.79
N PHE A 15 25.63 -17.00 14.84
CA PHE A 15 24.91 -16.27 13.80
C PHE A 15 23.73 -15.60 14.51
N SER A 16 23.93 -14.37 14.97
CA SER A 16 22.81 -13.54 15.33
C SER A 16 22.14 -13.15 14.04
N ALA A 17 20.90 -13.55 13.87
CA ALA A 17 20.03 -12.99 12.86
C ALA A 17 19.87 -11.50 13.16
N GLN A 18 20.26 -10.67 12.24
CA GLN A 18 20.38 -9.22 12.46
C GLN A 18 19.63 -8.50 11.34
N ALA A 19 18.67 -7.61 11.70
CA ALA A 19 18.17 -6.63 10.74
C ALA A 19 19.32 -5.72 10.37
N LYS A 20 19.64 -5.75 9.10
CA LYS A 20 20.95 -5.30 8.69
C LYS A 20 20.83 -4.40 7.49
N VAL A 21 21.49 -3.27 7.53
CA VAL A 21 21.99 -2.68 6.29
C VAL A 21 23.02 -3.68 5.76
N VAL A 22 22.62 -4.39 4.71
CA VAL A 22 23.38 -5.51 4.17
C VAL A 22 24.05 -5.13 2.83
N THR A 23 25.09 -5.87 2.44
CA THR A 23 25.68 -5.73 1.12
C THR A 23 24.91 -6.51 0.05
N SER A 24 24.18 -7.54 0.44
CA SER A 24 23.33 -8.38 -0.41
C SER A 24 22.07 -8.77 0.36
N PHE A 25 20.96 -9.04 -0.35
CA PHE A 25 19.72 -9.52 0.29
C PHE A 25 19.73 -11.02 0.60
N ASP A 26 20.87 -11.69 0.63
CA ASP A 26 20.95 -13.14 0.84
C ASP A 26 20.23 -13.63 2.11
N GLU A 27 20.23 -12.81 3.17
CA GLU A 27 19.59 -13.13 4.45
C GLU A 27 18.06 -13.00 4.40
N CYS A 28 17.50 -12.19 3.48
CA CYS A 28 16.08 -11.95 3.32
C CYS A 28 15.58 -12.12 1.87
N LYS A 29 16.28 -12.92 1.08
CA LYS A 29 15.95 -13.17 -0.33
C LYS A 29 14.58 -13.82 -0.55
N GLY A 30 14.01 -14.47 0.46
CA GLY A 30 12.70 -15.08 0.39
C GLY A 30 11.55 -14.09 0.12
N PHE A 31 11.78 -12.77 0.22
CA PHE A 31 10.80 -11.75 -0.18
C PHE A 31 10.78 -11.49 -1.69
N PHE A 32 11.72 -12.06 -2.43
CA PHE A 32 11.83 -11.89 -3.88
C PHE A 32 11.42 -13.18 -4.62
N TYR A 33 10.71 -13.01 -5.71
CA TYR A 33 10.38 -14.13 -6.59
C TYR A 33 11.66 -14.81 -7.11
N LYS A 34 11.74 -16.14 -6.95
CA LYS A 34 12.94 -16.94 -7.25
C LYS A 34 14.20 -16.45 -6.52
N ASP A 35 14.06 -15.93 -5.31
CA ASP A 35 15.18 -15.42 -4.52
C ASP A 35 16.05 -14.36 -5.23
N THR A 36 15.48 -13.64 -6.19
CA THR A 36 16.22 -12.71 -7.06
C THR A 36 15.68 -11.29 -6.91
N GLU A 37 16.55 -10.38 -6.47
CA GLU A 37 16.24 -8.96 -6.33
C GLU A 37 16.08 -8.24 -7.67
N PRO A 38 15.36 -7.10 -7.76
CA PRO A 38 15.28 -6.26 -8.94
C PRO A 38 16.63 -5.76 -9.42
N GLU A 39 16.78 -5.67 -10.75
CA GLU A 39 18.00 -5.16 -11.42
C GLU A 39 17.74 -3.78 -12.07
N GLY A 40 18.82 -3.03 -12.31
CA GLY A 40 18.80 -1.78 -13.06
C GLY A 40 18.42 -0.55 -12.23
N MET A 41 18.28 -0.69 -10.91
CA MET A 41 18.06 0.43 -9.98
C MET A 41 19.39 0.95 -9.40
N ASP A 42 19.36 2.00 -8.57
CA ASP A 42 20.56 2.63 -8.02
C ASP A 42 21.44 1.62 -7.24
N GLN A 43 22.61 1.34 -7.77
CA GLN A 43 23.57 0.41 -7.17
C GLN A 43 24.23 0.95 -5.89
N ASN A 44 24.12 2.25 -5.61
CA ASN A 44 24.66 2.89 -4.39
C ASN A 44 23.64 2.95 -3.26
N ALA A 45 22.41 2.54 -3.51
CA ALA A 45 21.36 2.48 -2.50
C ALA A 45 21.67 1.42 -1.43
N LYS A 46 21.16 1.62 -0.23
CA LYS A 46 21.33 0.70 0.90
C LYS A 46 20.30 -0.42 0.84
N LYS A 47 20.75 -1.65 0.99
CA LYS A 47 19.90 -2.83 1.13
C LYS A 47 19.58 -3.04 2.59
N ILE A 48 18.30 -3.19 2.93
CA ILE A 48 17.83 -3.34 4.31
C ILE A 48 16.93 -4.58 4.37
N CYS A 49 17.29 -5.56 5.21
CA CYS A 49 16.39 -6.63 5.63
C CYS A 49 15.64 -6.14 6.86
N GLN A 50 14.40 -5.71 6.69
CA GLN A 50 13.59 -5.01 7.69
C GLN A 50 13.13 -5.95 8.82
N MET A 51 13.35 -5.55 10.08
CA MET A 51 13.08 -6.36 11.26
C MET A 51 12.89 -5.49 12.51
N LEU A 52 11.98 -5.89 13.39
CA LEU A 52 11.88 -5.39 14.76
C LEU A 52 12.83 -6.18 15.70
N GLU A 53 13.02 -5.66 16.89
CA GLU A 53 13.86 -6.33 17.90
C GLU A 53 13.31 -7.74 18.21
N PHE A 54 14.20 -8.74 18.22
CA PHE A 54 13.89 -10.15 18.51
C PHE A 54 12.89 -10.84 17.55
N ASP A 55 12.69 -10.30 16.37
CA ASP A 55 11.74 -10.84 15.40
C ASP A 55 12.44 -11.47 14.18
N SER A 56 11.68 -12.02 13.27
CA SER A 56 12.14 -12.45 11.95
C SER A 56 12.12 -11.28 10.96
N TYR A 57 12.77 -11.44 9.81
CA TYR A 57 12.66 -10.46 8.74
C TYR A 57 11.23 -10.35 8.25
N SER A 58 10.73 -9.11 8.16
CA SER A 58 9.36 -8.79 7.77
C SER A 58 9.24 -8.49 6.27
N TYR A 59 10.25 -7.85 5.68
CA TYR A 59 10.34 -7.50 4.24
C TYR A 59 11.74 -6.97 3.92
N ALA A 60 11.99 -6.66 2.64
CA ALA A 60 13.25 -6.12 2.17
C ALA A 60 13.05 -4.73 1.54
N THR A 61 13.98 -3.79 1.77
CA THR A 61 13.92 -2.43 1.22
C THR A 61 15.23 -2.04 0.56
N LEU A 62 15.17 -1.47 -0.63
CA LEU A 62 16.28 -0.73 -1.26
C LEU A 62 16.08 0.76 -0.99
N TYR A 63 16.97 1.37 -0.22
CA TYR A 63 16.85 2.73 0.29
C TYR A 63 17.89 3.68 -0.27
N SER A 64 17.47 4.80 -0.84
CA SER A 64 18.38 5.84 -1.31
C SER A 64 18.70 6.84 -0.19
N VAL A 65 19.93 6.83 0.28
CA VAL A 65 20.44 7.83 1.22
C VAL A 65 20.49 9.23 0.60
N HIS A 66 20.74 9.32 -0.70
CA HIS A 66 20.76 10.59 -1.43
C HIS A 66 19.39 11.27 -1.44
N HIS A 67 18.36 10.50 -1.80
CA HIS A 67 16.98 10.99 -1.88
C HIS A 67 16.24 10.93 -0.54
N ARG A 68 16.72 10.13 0.42
CA ARG A 68 16.09 9.82 1.71
C ARG A 68 14.69 9.22 1.58
N ILE A 69 14.52 8.39 0.55
CA ILE A 69 13.29 7.62 0.29
C ILE A 69 13.64 6.18 -0.10
N PRO A 70 12.74 5.20 0.12
CA PRO A 70 12.89 3.87 -0.46
C PRO A 70 12.72 3.93 -1.98
N LEU A 71 13.58 3.24 -2.71
CA LEU A 71 13.43 3.01 -4.14
C LEU A 71 12.42 1.89 -4.38
N TYR A 72 12.46 0.83 -3.53
CA TYR A 72 11.40 -0.16 -3.44
C TYR A 72 11.39 -0.86 -2.07
N SER A 73 10.23 -1.45 -1.74
CA SER A 73 10.06 -2.46 -0.69
C SER A 73 9.48 -3.74 -1.31
N ALA A 74 10.09 -4.90 -0.99
CA ALA A 74 9.70 -6.22 -1.48
C ALA A 74 9.16 -7.08 -0.34
N TYR A 75 7.99 -7.69 -0.51
CA TYR A 75 7.30 -8.46 0.52
C TYR A 75 6.43 -9.56 -0.08
N VAL A 76 6.09 -10.55 0.74
CA VAL A 76 5.15 -11.62 0.40
C VAL A 76 3.80 -11.29 1.04
N PHE A 77 2.74 -11.35 0.24
CA PHE A 77 1.38 -11.08 0.71
C PHE A 77 0.82 -12.25 1.52
N ASP A 78 0.32 -11.96 2.71
CA ASP A 78 -0.35 -12.93 3.57
C ASP A 78 -1.87 -12.68 3.58
N PRO A 79 -2.69 -13.63 3.08
CA PRO A 79 -4.14 -13.46 2.99
C PRO A 79 -4.84 -13.50 4.35
N ASP A 80 -4.25 -14.17 5.35
CA ASP A 80 -4.89 -14.42 6.66
C ASP A 80 -4.82 -13.19 7.57
N CYS A 81 -4.12 -12.15 7.13
CA CYS A 81 -4.01 -10.92 7.86
C CYS A 81 -5.30 -10.11 7.82
N SER A 82 -6.03 -10.14 8.90
CA SER A 82 -7.00 -9.11 9.23
C SER A 82 -6.32 -8.14 10.20
N SER A 83 -5.68 -7.09 9.71
CA SER A 83 -5.12 -6.11 10.62
C SER A 83 -6.28 -5.36 11.30
N THR A 84 -6.57 -5.75 12.54
CA THR A 84 -7.39 -4.98 13.48
C THR A 84 -6.53 -3.98 14.24
N ALA A 85 -5.21 -4.00 14.02
CA ALA A 85 -4.28 -3.06 14.61
C ALA A 85 -4.37 -1.73 13.86
N GLY A 86 -4.83 -0.70 14.54
CA GLY A 86 -4.92 0.65 14.00
C GLY A 86 -3.56 1.25 13.68
N ARG A 87 -3.57 2.37 12.96
CA ARG A 87 -2.36 3.16 12.66
C ARG A 87 -1.67 3.54 13.96
N THR A 88 -0.35 3.35 14.01
CA THR A 88 0.47 3.81 15.14
C THR A 88 1.19 5.11 14.78
N GLU A 89 1.35 5.99 15.78
CA GLU A 89 2.24 7.16 15.66
C GLU A 89 3.68 6.84 16.11
N ASN A 90 3.97 5.56 16.42
CA ASN A 90 5.30 5.11 16.80
C ASN A 90 6.11 4.74 15.56
N TRP A 91 6.80 5.71 14.99
CA TRP A 91 7.67 5.53 13.84
C TRP A 91 9.03 4.98 14.25
N HIS A 92 9.64 4.23 13.34
CA HIS A 92 10.97 3.65 13.51
C HIS A 92 11.95 4.24 12.51
N VAL A 93 13.23 4.09 12.81
CA VAL A 93 14.39 4.45 11.98
C VAL A 93 15.42 3.33 11.99
N GLU A 94 16.33 3.33 11.02
CA GLU A 94 17.38 2.34 10.86
C GLU A 94 18.73 2.89 11.38
N PRO A 95 19.21 2.49 12.57
CA PRO A 95 20.45 3.02 13.13
C PRO A 95 21.67 2.82 12.24
N GLN A 96 21.79 1.67 11.60
CA GLN A 96 22.95 1.31 10.76
C GLN A 96 23.09 2.11 9.47
N ILE A 97 22.03 2.78 8.99
CA ILE A 97 22.16 3.72 7.86
C ILE A 97 23.00 4.93 8.28
N SER A 98 22.78 5.42 9.50
CA SER A 98 23.43 6.62 10.02
C SER A 98 24.75 6.28 10.72
N GLN A 99 24.84 5.11 11.32
CA GLN A 99 25.97 4.57 12.04
C GLN A 99 26.24 3.12 11.60
N PRO A 100 27.03 2.91 10.54
CA PRO A 100 27.31 1.56 10.02
C PRO A 100 27.89 0.60 11.05
N GLU A 101 28.61 1.13 12.04
CA GLU A 101 29.21 0.36 13.14
C GLU A 101 28.26 0.14 14.33
N SER A 102 27.00 0.57 14.22
CA SER A 102 26.02 0.36 15.30
C SER A 102 25.83 -1.13 15.57
N GLN A 103 25.86 -1.49 16.86
CA GLN A 103 25.51 -2.83 17.31
C GLN A 103 24.00 -3.08 17.30
N THR A 104 23.20 -2.02 17.13
CA THR A 104 21.75 -2.10 16.99
C THR A 104 21.45 -2.43 15.53
N ASP A 105 21.00 -3.63 15.31
CA ASP A 105 20.84 -4.29 14.03
C ASP A 105 19.35 -4.50 13.64
N HIS A 106 18.48 -3.80 14.33
CA HIS A 106 17.03 -3.76 14.11
C HIS A 106 16.57 -2.30 14.10
N MET A 107 15.38 -2.05 13.54
CA MET A 107 14.78 -0.72 13.59
C MET A 107 14.42 -0.36 15.04
N ILE A 108 14.67 0.88 15.42
CA ILE A 108 14.32 1.43 16.74
C ILE A 108 13.29 2.53 16.61
N TYR A 109 12.57 2.84 17.68
CA TYR A 109 11.69 4.00 17.68
C TYR A 109 12.47 5.28 17.39
N GLU A 110 11.92 6.10 16.49
CA GLU A 110 12.52 7.40 16.15
C GLU A 110 12.79 8.27 17.39
N ARG A 111 11.84 8.29 18.35
CA ARG A 111 11.96 9.04 19.62
C ARG A 111 13.13 8.59 20.51
N ASP A 112 13.64 7.38 20.32
CA ASP A 112 14.73 6.81 21.10
C ASP A 112 16.10 7.00 20.39
N SER A 113 16.11 7.69 19.23
CA SER A 113 17.29 7.97 18.43
C SER A 113 17.78 9.42 18.56
N ASP A 114 19.03 9.67 18.17
CA ASP A 114 19.54 11.03 17.96
C ASP A 114 19.06 11.55 16.58
N GLU A 115 18.02 12.40 16.59
CA GLU A 115 17.42 12.95 15.37
C GLU A 115 18.47 13.65 14.49
N ASN A 116 19.39 14.42 15.05
CA ASN A 116 20.40 15.14 14.27
C ASN A 116 21.35 14.20 13.52
N MET A 117 21.60 13.03 14.08
CA MET A 117 22.40 12.00 13.44
C MET A 117 21.61 11.27 12.37
N ILE A 118 20.38 10.88 12.67
CA ILE A 118 19.47 10.20 11.73
C ILE A 118 19.18 11.08 10.52
N LYS A 119 18.86 12.33 10.73
CA LYS A 119 18.53 13.34 9.69
C LYS A 119 19.57 13.46 8.59
N ARG A 120 20.82 13.13 8.84
CA ARG A 120 21.89 13.21 7.83
C ARG A 120 21.68 12.23 6.68
N TYR A 121 21.07 11.07 6.94
CA TYR A 121 21.04 9.93 6.02
C TYR A 121 19.64 9.39 5.78
N GLN A 122 18.68 9.69 6.65
CA GLN A 122 17.30 9.22 6.55
C GLN A 122 16.30 10.36 6.64
N ALA A 123 15.06 10.13 6.21
CA ALA A 123 13.93 10.96 6.55
C ALA A 123 13.59 10.80 8.03
N VAL A 124 12.98 11.84 8.61
CA VAL A 124 12.45 11.86 9.98
C VAL A 124 11.02 12.40 9.97
N SER A 125 10.27 12.19 11.05
CA SER A 125 8.87 12.62 11.12
C SER A 125 8.68 14.12 10.95
N SER A 126 9.65 14.92 11.40
CA SER A 126 9.61 16.38 11.27
C SER A 126 9.64 16.85 9.81
N ASP A 127 10.22 16.10 8.87
CA ASP A 127 10.24 16.44 7.44
C ASP A 127 8.84 16.48 6.84
N TYR A 128 7.95 15.62 7.32
CA TYR A 128 6.58 15.51 6.81
C TYR A 128 5.60 16.50 7.46
N THR A 129 6.01 17.11 8.59
CA THR A 129 5.14 18.03 9.34
C THR A 129 4.84 19.28 8.51
N ASN A 130 3.56 19.55 8.27
CA ASN A 130 3.10 20.67 7.46
C ASN A 130 3.68 20.73 6.04
N SER A 131 4.18 19.63 5.51
CA SER A 131 4.76 19.54 4.17
C SER A 131 3.74 19.53 3.04
N GLY A 132 2.46 19.20 3.34
CA GLY A 132 1.43 18.96 2.33
C GLY A 132 1.47 17.55 1.74
N TYR A 133 2.43 16.71 2.16
CA TYR A 133 2.57 15.31 1.75
C TYR A 133 2.28 14.37 2.91
N ASP A 134 1.61 13.28 2.59
CA ASP A 134 1.40 12.17 3.52
C ASP A 134 2.63 11.22 3.51
N ARG A 135 2.74 10.38 4.54
CA ARG A 135 3.73 9.29 4.59
C ARG A 135 3.17 8.11 3.82
N GLY A 136 3.47 8.03 2.52
CA GLY A 136 3.08 6.91 1.66
C GLY A 136 3.92 5.67 1.95
N LEU A 137 3.31 4.62 2.49
CA LEU A 137 3.96 3.33 2.78
C LEU A 137 4.13 2.52 1.49
N LEU A 138 5.34 2.01 1.22
CA LEU A 138 5.56 1.13 0.07
C LEU A 138 5.10 -0.31 0.36
N ASN A 139 5.44 -0.85 1.53
CA ASN A 139 4.79 -2.04 2.07
C ASN A 139 3.61 -1.57 2.93
N PRO A 140 2.35 -1.70 2.45
CA PRO A 140 1.19 -1.18 3.17
C PRO A 140 0.96 -1.90 4.49
N ASN A 141 0.61 -1.17 5.53
CA ASN A 141 0.36 -1.74 6.86
C ASN A 141 -0.79 -2.76 6.91
N SER A 142 -1.66 -2.76 5.93
CA SER A 142 -2.80 -3.67 5.83
C SER A 142 -2.47 -5.03 5.19
N PHE A 143 -1.24 -5.23 4.69
CA PHE A 143 -0.84 -6.45 3.98
C PHE A 143 -0.17 -7.49 4.88
N PRO A 144 0.76 -7.14 5.80
CA PRO A 144 1.38 -8.09 6.71
C PRO A 144 0.57 -8.29 8.00
N CYS A 145 0.85 -9.41 8.69
CA CYS A 145 0.22 -9.77 9.97
C CYS A 145 1.05 -9.36 11.18
N GLU A 146 0.39 -9.30 12.34
CA GLU A 146 0.99 -9.24 13.67
C GLU A 146 2.15 -8.24 13.81
N GLU A 147 3.34 -8.73 14.22
CA GLU A 147 4.52 -7.88 14.41
C GLU A 147 5.04 -7.28 13.09
N SER A 148 4.90 -8.01 11.97
CA SER A 148 5.27 -7.48 10.65
C SER A 148 4.45 -6.25 10.24
N HIS A 149 3.20 -6.13 10.73
CA HIS A 149 2.41 -4.90 10.60
C HIS A 149 3.11 -3.71 11.27
N LYS A 150 3.63 -3.89 12.48
CA LYS A 150 4.37 -2.82 13.18
C LYS A 150 5.65 -2.43 12.45
N ALA A 151 6.35 -3.40 11.85
CA ALA A 151 7.57 -3.17 11.10
C ALA A 151 7.36 -2.29 9.86
N THR A 152 6.13 -2.17 9.33
CA THR A 152 5.86 -1.27 8.20
C THR A 152 5.97 0.22 8.56
N PHE A 153 5.80 0.57 9.85
CA PHE A 153 5.89 1.95 10.35
C PHE A 153 7.34 2.37 10.60
N THR A 154 8.18 2.24 9.59
CA THR A 154 9.54 2.78 9.58
C THR A 154 9.69 3.84 8.49
N LEU A 155 10.50 4.87 8.78
CA LEU A 155 10.72 5.97 7.83
C LEU A 155 11.54 5.56 6.60
N THR A 156 12.12 4.37 6.61
CA THR A 156 12.76 3.76 5.43
C THR A 156 11.79 3.03 4.52
N ASN A 157 10.51 2.87 4.92
CA ASN A 157 9.44 2.30 4.11
C ASN A 157 8.47 3.36 3.56
N VAL A 158 8.70 4.64 3.84
CA VAL A 158 7.80 5.72 3.41
C VAL A 158 8.48 6.72 2.49
N ALA A 159 7.67 7.28 1.60
CA ALA A 159 8.06 8.40 0.73
C ALA A 159 6.96 9.47 0.75
N PRO A 160 7.32 10.76 0.48
CA PRO A 160 6.33 11.82 0.39
C PRO A 160 5.33 11.56 -0.73
N MET A 161 4.06 11.34 -0.37
CA MET A 161 2.96 11.10 -1.29
C MET A 161 1.99 12.26 -1.24
N ASP A 162 1.59 12.78 -2.41
CA ASP A 162 0.56 13.82 -2.48
C ASP A 162 -0.70 13.36 -1.75
N SER A 163 -1.20 14.18 -0.81
CA SER A 163 -2.29 13.78 0.07
C SER A 163 -3.60 13.46 -0.68
N GLY A 164 -3.84 14.11 -1.82
CA GLY A 164 -5.00 13.81 -2.66
C GLY A 164 -4.82 12.50 -3.43
N PHE A 165 -3.62 12.28 -3.98
CA PHE A 165 -3.27 11.03 -4.66
C PHE A 165 -3.32 9.84 -3.70
N ASP A 166 -2.71 9.95 -2.51
CA ASP A 166 -2.74 8.89 -1.48
C ASP A 166 -4.18 8.50 -1.11
N ARG A 167 -4.98 9.48 -0.70
CA ARG A 167 -6.29 9.21 -0.09
C ARG A 167 -7.37 8.78 -1.08
N ILE A 168 -7.29 9.25 -2.33
CA ILE A 168 -8.34 9.00 -3.33
C ILE A 168 -7.93 7.90 -4.30
N ASN A 169 -6.72 7.96 -4.83
CA ASN A 169 -6.28 7.06 -5.89
C ASN A 169 -5.53 5.84 -5.36
N TRP A 170 -4.43 6.06 -4.62
CA TRP A 170 -3.50 4.99 -4.25
C TRP A 170 -4.12 3.99 -3.26
N LYS A 171 -4.78 4.47 -2.20
CA LYS A 171 -5.47 3.59 -1.24
C LYS A 171 -6.57 2.74 -1.86
N ASN A 172 -7.32 3.28 -2.82
CA ASN A 172 -8.34 2.51 -3.52
C ASN A 172 -7.72 1.38 -4.32
N TRP A 173 -6.56 1.63 -4.96
CA TRP A 173 -5.81 0.60 -5.67
C TRP A 173 -5.23 -0.45 -4.73
N GLU A 174 -4.64 -0.07 -3.62
CA GLU A 174 -4.15 -1.01 -2.60
C GLU A 174 -5.29 -1.87 -2.03
N SER A 175 -6.44 -1.28 -1.73
CA SER A 175 -7.62 -1.99 -1.24
C SER A 175 -8.17 -2.98 -2.26
N ALA A 176 -8.19 -2.58 -3.54
CA ALA A 176 -8.58 -3.45 -4.65
C ALA A 176 -7.60 -4.60 -4.83
N LEU A 177 -6.29 -4.31 -4.79
CA LEU A 177 -5.23 -5.31 -4.86
C LEU A 177 -5.37 -6.34 -3.73
N ARG A 178 -5.48 -5.89 -2.49
CA ARG A 178 -5.67 -6.77 -1.32
C ARG A 178 -6.89 -7.66 -1.49
N SER A 179 -8.02 -7.09 -1.87
CA SER A 179 -9.28 -7.82 -2.05
C SER A 179 -9.19 -8.84 -3.19
N PHE A 180 -8.54 -8.49 -4.29
CA PHE A 180 -8.30 -9.37 -5.42
C PHE A 180 -7.40 -10.55 -5.05
N LEU A 181 -6.24 -10.28 -4.44
CA LEU A 181 -5.26 -11.30 -4.08
C LEU A 181 -5.82 -12.26 -3.01
N ARG A 182 -6.52 -11.75 -2.01
CA ARG A 182 -7.16 -12.56 -0.98
C ARG A 182 -8.14 -13.56 -1.61
N ARG A 183 -9.11 -13.07 -2.40
CA ARG A 183 -10.07 -13.95 -3.08
C ARG A 183 -9.40 -14.97 -3.99
N LYS A 184 -8.31 -14.56 -4.66
CA LYS A 184 -7.58 -15.47 -5.55
C LYS A 184 -6.85 -16.57 -4.78
N LEU A 185 -6.22 -16.24 -3.66
CA LEU A 185 -5.56 -17.20 -2.78
C LEU A 185 -6.58 -18.14 -2.11
N ASP A 186 -7.71 -17.62 -1.63
CA ASP A 186 -8.81 -18.41 -1.08
C ASP A 186 -9.34 -19.41 -2.12
N PHE A 187 -9.56 -18.97 -3.36
CA PHE A 187 -10.02 -19.83 -4.45
C PHE A 187 -9.02 -20.94 -4.80
N ASP A 188 -7.72 -20.66 -4.74
CA ASP A 188 -6.66 -21.64 -5.00
C ASP A 188 -6.24 -22.43 -3.75
N GLY A 189 -6.99 -22.30 -2.64
CA GLY A 189 -6.80 -23.08 -1.39
C GLY A 189 -5.41 -22.90 -0.77
N GLY A 190 -4.85 -21.69 -0.84
CA GLY A 190 -3.51 -21.38 -0.33
C GLY A 190 -2.36 -22.02 -1.12
N SER A 191 -2.64 -22.55 -2.33
CA SER A 191 -1.62 -23.24 -3.16
C SER A 191 -0.80 -22.27 -4.01
N ALA A 192 -0.66 -21.01 -3.60
CA ALA A 192 0.13 -20.00 -4.30
C ALA A 192 0.87 -19.08 -3.32
N ALA A 193 1.93 -18.45 -3.79
CA ALA A 193 2.60 -17.34 -3.12
C ALA A 193 2.48 -16.08 -3.98
N VAL A 194 2.38 -14.93 -3.32
CA VAL A 194 2.28 -13.63 -4.00
C VAL A 194 3.45 -12.76 -3.57
N TYR A 195 4.34 -12.49 -4.51
CA TYR A 195 5.47 -11.59 -4.33
C TYR A 195 5.07 -10.21 -4.83
N ILE A 196 5.27 -9.21 -4.00
CA ILE A 196 4.93 -7.82 -4.33
C ILE A 196 6.18 -6.95 -4.15
N ILE A 197 6.41 -6.08 -5.10
CA ILE A 197 7.45 -5.05 -5.03
C ILE A 197 6.78 -3.72 -5.35
N SER A 198 6.75 -2.83 -4.35
CA SER A 198 6.26 -1.46 -4.50
C SER A 198 7.42 -0.49 -4.42
N GLY A 199 7.43 0.54 -5.25
CA GLY A 199 8.55 1.45 -5.30
C GLY A 199 8.21 2.86 -5.76
N THR A 200 9.24 3.68 -5.84
CA THR A 200 9.18 5.10 -6.22
C THR A 200 10.08 5.39 -7.40
N VAL A 201 9.77 6.47 -8.10
CA VAL A 201 10.68 7.14 -9.01
C VAL A 201 11.03 8.49 -8.38
N PRO A 202 12.29 8.74 -7.98
CA PRO A 202 12.69 10.02 -7.42
C PRO A 202 12.34 11.16 -8.37
N GLY A 203 11.76 12.26 -7.84
CA GLY A 203 11.48 13.46 -8.60
C GLY A 203 12.70 14.38 -8.73
N ASP A 204 12.71 15.25 -9.75
CA ASP A 204 13.86 16.11 -10.04
C ASP A 204 13.82 17.46 -9.29
N HIS A 205 12.68 17.90 -8.75
CA HIS A 205 12.48 19.32 -8.44
C HIS A 205 11.92 19.64 -7.05
N VAL A 206 11.29 18.70 -6.38
CA VAL A 206 10.62 18.97 -5.11
C VAL A 206 11.22 18.13 -3.99
N GLN A 207 11.54 18.81 -2.89
CA GLN A 207 11.98 18.18 -1.64
C GLN A 207 11.18 18.75 -0.47
N ILE A 208 11.06 17.97 0.60
CA ILE A 208 10.46 18.40 1.87
C ILE A 208 11.52 18.45 2.98
N PRO A 209 11.30 19.25 4.06
CA PRO A 209 10.19 20.19 4.25
C PRO A 209 10.21 21.31 3.20
N LEU A 210 9.03 21.74 2.75
CA LEU A 210 8.93 22.82 1.76
C LEU A 210 9.45 24.13 2.35
N ARG A 211 10.23 24.87 1.56
CA ARG A 211 10.87 26.12 2.00
C ARG A 211 11.73 25.94 3.25
N GLY A 212 12.54 24.89 3.23
CA GLY A 212 13.48 24.59 4.31
C GLY A 212 14.30 25.80 4.77
N THR A 213 14.74 25.76 6.01
CA THR A 213 15.61 26.78 6.64
C THR A 213 17.05 26.26 6.72
N SER A 214 17.97 27.08 7.21
CA SER A 214 19.34 26.64 7.50
C SER A 214 19.41 25.54 8.56
N GLU A 215 18.44 25.52 9.49
CA GLU A 215 18.32 24.50 10.55
C GLU A 215 17.57 23.27 10.07
N ASP A 216 16.62 23.44 9.15
CA ASP A 216 15.78 22.36 8.58
C ASP A 216 15.68 22.53 7.05
N PRO A 217 16.75 22.21 6.30
CA PRO A 217 16.80 22.38 4.86
C PRO A 217 15.90 21.37 4.13
N GLU A 218 15.47 21.74 2.92
CA GLU A 218 14.86 20.80 1.99
C GLU A 218 15.80 19.64 1.70
N ARG A 219 15.34 18.38 1.87
CA ARG A 219 16.26 17.26 1.84
C ARG A 219 15.66 15.91 1.45
N VAL A 220 14.36 15.68 1.67
CA VAL A 220 13.68 14.43 1.31
C VAL A 220 13.02 14.62 -0.06
N THR A 221 13.47 13.88 -1.04
CA THR A 221 12.95 14.01 -2.41
C THR A 221 11.49 13.53 -2.48
N VAL A 222 10.63 14.34 -3.10
CA VAL A 222 9.26 13.93 -3.45
C VAL A 222 9.31 13.08 -4.71
N PRO A 223 8.84 11.82 -4.69
CA PRO A 223 8.77 10.98 -5.89
C PRO A 223 7.86 11.60 -6.96
N SER A 224 8.23 11.44 -8.21
CA SER A 224 7.37 11.76 -9.35
C SER A 224 6.28 10.72 -9.56
N HIS A 225 6.59 9.44 -9.27
CA HIS A 225 5.68 8.31 -9.45
C HIS A 225 5.82 7.31 -8.31
N PHE A 226 4.71 6.61 -8.04
CA PHE A 226 4.68 5.36 -7.27
C PHE A 226 4.31 4.22 -8.22
N TRP A 227 4.87 3.05 -7.98
CA TRP A 227 4.60 1.86 -8.78
C TRP A 227 4.53 0.60 -7.92
N THR A 228 3.84 -0.42 -8.42
CA THR A 228 3.77 -1.74 -7.79
C THR A 228 3.82 -2.81 -8.86
N ALA A 229 4.58 -3.86 -8.63
CA ALA A 229 4.60 -5.08 -9.42
C ALA A 229 4.18 -6.27 -8.56
N VAL A 230 3.35 -7.14 -9.13
CA VAL A 230 2.77 -8.32 -8.48
C VAL A 230 3.11 -9.56 -9.28
N CYS A 231 3.65 -10.57 -8.61
CA CYS A 231 3.90 -11.90 -9.15
C CYS A 231 3.11 -12.92 -8.34
N TYR A 232 2.04 -13.45 -8.91
CA TYR A 232 1.23 -14.53 -8.34
C TYR A 232 1.74 -15.87 -8.86
N LYS A 233 2.43 -16.63 -8.00
CA LYS A 233 3.01 -17.93 -8.36
C LYS A 233 2.21 -19.07 -7.73
N HIS A 234 1.48 -19.82 -8.56
CA HIS A 234 0.80 -21.04 -8.14
C HIS A 234 1.79 -22.22 -8.11
N HIS A 235 1.87 -22.93 -6.98
CA HIS A 235 2.90 -23.95 -6.75
C HIS A 235 2.74 -25.20 -7.62
N LEU A 236 1.50 -25.57 -7.94
CA LEU A 236 1.16 -26.83 -8.62
C LEU A 236 0.76 -26.66 -10.08
N ASN A 237 0.43 -25.44 -10.53
CA ASN A 237 -0.09 -25.21 -11.88
C ASN A 237 0.29 -23.83 -12.41
N ASP A 238 1.29 -23.80 -13.28
CA ASP A 238 1.80 -22.58 -13.86
C ASP A 238 0.77 -21.82 -14.71
N THR A 239 -0.24 -22.49 -15.27
CA THR A 239 -1.31 -21.80 -16.02
C THR A 239 -2.19 -20.90 -15.15
N LYS A 240 -2.17 -21.09 -13.84
CA LYS A 240 -2.82 -20.23 -12.86
C LYS A 240 -1.94 -19.08 -12.39
N SER A 241 -0.63 -19.14 -12.66
CA SER A 241 0.31 -18.07 -12.33
C SER A 241 0.15 -16.88 -13.28
N PHE A 242 0.40 -15.68 -12.80
CA PHE A 242 0.34 -14.44 -13.57
C PHE A 242 1.11 -13.32 -12.88
N SER A 243 1.44 -12.29 -13.64
CA SER A 243 1.99 -11.06 -13.12
C SER A 243 1.33 -9.83 -13.74
N PHE A 244 1.45 -8.72 -13.07
CA PHE A 244 1.05 -7.41 -13.56
C PHE A 244 1.75 -6.32 -12.74
N GLY A 245 1.76 -5.11 -13.28
CA GLY A 245 2.19 -3.95 -12.55
C GLY A 245 1.26 -2.77 -12.77
N TYR A 246 1.40 -1.76 -11.93
CA TYR A 246 0.75 -0.47 -12.12
C TYR A 246 1.65 0.67 -11.65
N VAL A 247 1.46 1.82 -12.25
CA VAL A 247 2.20 3.04 -11.94
C VAL A 247 1.24 4.22 -11.94
N GLY A 248 1.43 5.14 -11.00
CA GLY A 248 0.68 6.37 -10.88
C GLY A 248 1.58 7.58 -10.68
N GLU A 249 1.22 8.71 -11.27
CA GLU A 249 1.87 9.99 -11.01
C GLU A 249 1.50 10.49 -9.62
N ASN A 250 2.49 10.98 -8.85
CA ASN A 250 2.32 11.44 -7.48
C ASN A 250 1.69 12.84 -7.44
N GLN A 251 0.45 12.95 -7.90
CA GLN A 251 -0.36 14.16 -7.90
C GLN A 251 -1.85 13.83 -7.90
N LEU A 252 -2.70 14.71 -7.39
CA LEU A 252 -4.14 14.50 -7.23
C LEU A 252 -4.83 13.97 -8.49
N GLU A 253 -4.49 14.52 -9.65
CA GLU A 253 -5.04 14.10 -10.94
C GLU A 253 -4.25 12.97 -11.61
N GLY A 254 -3.24 12.44 -10.91
CA GLY A 254 -2.40 11.35 -11.37
C GLY A 254 -3.21 10.07 -11.62
N GLY A 255 -3.33 9.69 -12.89
CA GLY A 255 -3.99 8.43 -13.25
C GLY A 255 -3.10 7.24 -12.90
N ILE A 256 -3.71 6.18 -12.36
CA ILE A 256 -3.01 4.89 -12.19
C ILE A 256 -3.33 4.00 -13.39
N ARG A 257 -2.33 3.35 -13.96
CA ARG A 257 -2.48 2.48 -15.12
C ARG A 257 -1.89 1.10 -14.84
N LEU A 258 -2.70 0.08 -15.08
CA LEU A 258 -2.32 -1.32 -15.01
C LEU A 258 -1.67 -1.75 -16.34
N MET A 259 -0.62 -2.55 -16.25
CA MET A 259 0.15 -2.99 -17.42
C MET A 259 0.88 -4.32 -17.16
N PRO A 260 1.34 -5.02 -18.21
CA PRO A 260 2.30 -6.09 -18.08
C PRO A 260 3.57 -5.66 -17.33
N VAL A 261 4.19 -6.57 -16.56
CA VAL A 261 5.44 -6.27 -15.85
C VAL A 261 6.55 -5.84 -16.82
N SER A 262 6.64 -6.49 -17.98
CA SER A 262 7.59 -6.11 -19.03
C SER A 262 7.45 -4.67 -19.50
N LYS A 263 6.20 -4.15 -19.53
CA LYS A 263 5.94 -2.73 -19.86
C LYS A 263 6.27 -1.79 -18.71
N LEU A 264 6.05 -2.26 -17.47
CA LEU A 264 6.48 -1.49 -16.30
C LEU A 264 8.01 -1.38 -16.24
N ASP A 265 8.75 -2.45 -16.54
CA ASP A 265 10.22 -2.45 -16.64
C ASP A 265 10.72 -1.41 -17.64
N ASP A 266 10.13 -1.38 -18.86
CA ASP A 266 10.45 -0.39 -19.90
C ASP A 266 10.15 1.04 -19.41
N GLN A 267 8.99 1.26 -18.82
CA GLN A 267 8.58 2.58 -18.33
C GLN A 267 9.46 3.05 -17.17
N LEU A 268 9.81 2.17 -16.24
CA LEU A 268 10.72 2.51 -15.14
C LEU A 268 12.11 2.85 -15.64
N ARG A 269 12.63 2.17 -16.66
CA ARG A 269 13.91 2.53 -17.28
C ARG A 269 13.88 3.96 -17.83
N GLU A 270 12.79 4.35 -18.48
CA GLU A 270 12.63 5.71 -19.01
C GLU A 270 12.50 6.76 -17.89
N LEU A 271 11.66 6.48 -16.89
CA LEU A 271 11.42 7.40 -15.77
C LEU A 271 12.65 7.58 -14.89
N LEU A 272 13.40 6.50 -14.61
CA LEU A 272 14.65 6.53 -13.85
C LEU A 272 15.83 7.09 -14.65
N LYS A 273 15.63 7.31 -15.94
CA LYS A 273 16.69 7.82 -16.86
C LYS A 273 17.97 6.96 -16.80
N THR A 274 17.82 5.66 -16.55
CA THR A 274 18.95 4.73 -16.44
C THR A 274 19.33 4.15 -17.79
N PRO A 275 20.64 4.03 -18.10
CA PRO A 275 21.07 3.36 -19.31
C PRO A 275 20.94 1.83 -19.23
N GLN A 276 20.81 1.30 -18.03
CA GLN A 276 20.67 -0.14 -17.78
C GLN A 276 19.21 -0.60 -17.98
N SER A 277 19.03 -1.87 -18.36
CA SER A 277 17.70 -2.47 -18.34
C SER A 277 17.21 -2.60 -16.91
N VAL A 278 15.97 -2.19 -16.67
CA VAL A 278 15.29 -2.48 -15.41
C VAL A 278 14.60 -3.82 -15.55
N ARG A 279 14.68 -4.65 -14.53
CA ARG A 279 13.99 -5.93 -14.44
C ARG A 279 13.55 -6.15 -13.00
N ILE A 280 12.24 -6.15 -12.76
CA ILE A 280 11.68 -6.25 -11.41
C ILE A 280 11.69 -7.69 -10.91
N PHE A 281 11.33 -8.68 -11.74
CA PHE A 281 11.35 -10.08 -11.38
C PHE A 281 12.46 -10.84 -12.14
N ALA A 282 12.88 -11.99 -11.61
CA ALA A 282 13.93 -12.84 -12.23
C ALA A 282 13.65 -13.20 -13.68
N ASP A 283 12.36 -13.27 -14.03
CA ASP A 283 11.83 -13.44 -15.39
C ASP A 283 10.49 -12.65 -15.48
N ASP A 284 9.65 -12.93 -16.48
CA ASP A 284 8.37 -12.27 -16.66
C ASP A 284 7.28 -12.67 -15.62
N CYS A 285 7.59 -13.61 -14.72
CA CYS A 285 6.62 -14.19 -13.77
C CYS A 285 5.25 -14.46 -14.44
N PHE A 286 5.28 -15.20 -15.57
CA PHE A 286 4.04 -15.56 -16.31
C PHE A 286 3.24 -14.34 -16.82
N ASP A 287 3.94 -13.33 -17.33
CA ASP A 287 3.34 -12.14 -17.95
C ASP A 287 2.43 -12.57 -19.13
N ASP A 288 1.13 -12.30 -19.01
CA ASP A 288 0.11 -12.66 -20.00
C ASP A 288 -0.85 -11.48 -20.23
N SER A 289 -0.74 -10.87 -21.39
CA SER A 289 -1.57 -9.73 -21.79
C SER A 289 -3.08 -10.00 -21.77
N LYS A 290 -3.51 -11.27 -21.90
CA LYS A 290 -4.93 -11.62 -21.79
C LYS A 290 -5.41 -11.55 -20.36
N LYS A 291 -4.62 -12.01 -19.41
CA LYS A 291 -4.92 -11.94 -17.97
C LYS A 291 -4.94 -10.49 -17.47
N ILE A 292 -4.12 -9.61 -18.04
CA ILE A 292 -4.14 -8.18 -17.72
C ILE A 292 -5.51 -7.56 -17.95
N ASN A 293 -6.16 -7.88 -19.07
CA ASN A 293 -7.49 -7.33 -19.35
C ASN A 293 -8.56 -7.84 -18.35
N GLU A 294 -8.45 -9.11 -17.92
CA GLU A 294 -9.31 -9.67 -16.88
C GLU A 294 -9.09 -8.97 -15.54
N ILE A 295 -7.83 -8.77 -15.16
CA ILE A 295 -7.44 -8.07 -13.93
C ILE A 295 -7.90 -6.62 -13.98
N GLN A 296 -7.71 -5.92 -15.10
CA GLN A 296 -8.18 -4.54 -15.29
C GLN A 296 -9.70 -4.46 -15.07
N GLY A 297 -10.47 -5.38 -15.64
CA GLY A 297 -11.92 -5.43 -15.44
C GLY A 297 -12.32 -5.63 -13.98
N VAL A 298 -11.55 -6.41 -13.21
CA VAL A 298 -11.79 -6.58 -11.77
C VAL A 298 -11.42 -5.30 -10.99
N PHE A 299 -10.29 -4.67 -11.31
CA PHE A 299 -9.88 -3.42 -10.66
C PHE A 299 -10.85 -2.28 -10.96
N ASP A 300 -11.28 -2.11 -12.21
CA ASP A 300 -12.28 -1.11 -12.58
C ASP A 300 -13.59 -1.28 -11.80
N GLN A 301 -13.97 -2.53 -11.56
CA GLN A 301 -15.10 -2.86 -10.72
C GLN A 301 -14.88 -2.54 -9.23
N LEU A 302 -13.71 -2.81 -8.69
CA LEU A 302 -13.40 -2.63 -7.28
C LEU A 302 -13.17 -1.16 -6.91
N ILE A 303 -12.66 -0.36 -7.84
CA ILE A 303 -12.23 1.02 -7.60
C ILE A 303 -13.31 2.04 -7.95
N ASN A 304 -14.32 1.69 -8.78
CA ASN A 304 -15.34 2.65 -9.28
C ASN A 304 -14.70 3.94 -9.83
N LEU A 305 -13.66 3.81 -10.67
CA LEU A 305 -12.94 4.98 -11.19
C LEU A 305 -13.89 5.89 -11.98
N PRO A 306 -13.95 7.21 -11.68
CA PRO A 306 -14.68 8.14 -12.51
C PRO A 306 -14.03 8.17 -13.89
N VAL A 307 -14.80 7.87 -14.94
CA VAL A 307 -14.36 7.98 -16.32
C VAL A 307 -13.97 9.43 -16.59
N LYS A 308 -12.70 9.68 -16.92
CA LYS A 308 -12.24 11.00 -17.39
C LYS A 308 -13.08 11.40 -18.62
N GLN A 309 -13.89 12.45 -18.49
CA GLN A 309 -14.45 13.15 -19.67
C GLN A 309 -13.32 13.86 -20.39
N GLY A 310 -12.88 13.30 -21.52
CA GLY A 310 -11.89 13.95 -22.39
C GLY A 310 -11.33 13.01 -23.43
N ASP A 311 -12.20 12.54 -24.35
CA ASP A 311 -11.93 12.47 -25.79
C ASP A 311 -13.24 12.03 -26.48
N GLN A 312 -13.86 12.97 -27.15
CA GLN A 312 -15.00 12.71 -28.01
C GLN A 312 -14.56 11.94 -29.25
N SER A 313 -14.82 10.64 -29.29
CA SER A 313 -15.11 9.94 -30.53
C SER A 313 -16.37 9.09 -30.32
N SER A 314 -17.37 9.46 -31.07
CA SER A 314 -18.77 9.10 -30.95
C SER A 314 -19.10 7.73 -31.54
N THR A 315 -18.63 6.62 -30.97
CA THR A 315 -19.06 5.26 -31.37
C THR A 315 -19.19 4.26 -30.22
N ASP A 316 -18.77 4.58 -29.00
CA ASP A 316 -18.70 3.61 -27.91
C ASP A 316 -19.81 3.70 -26.83
N GLU A 317 -20.67 4.72 -26.87
CA GLU A 317 -21.73 4.91 -25.87
C GLU A 317 -22.79 3.78 -25.88
N GLN A 318 -23.05 3.18 -27.05
CA GLN A 318 -24.01 2.07 -27.13
C GLN A 318 -23.41 0.72 -26.71
N SER A 319 -22.10 0.51 -26.85
CA SER A 319 -21.43 -0.69 -26.41
C SER A 319 -21.25 -0.70 -24.89
N MET A 320 -20.89 0.44 -24.32
CA MET A 320 -20.70 0.63 -22.86
C MET A 320 -22.04 0.50 -22.11
N SER A 321 -23.13 1.05 -22.66
CA SER A 321 -24.48 0.87 -22.10
C SER A 321 -24.94 -0.60 -22.12
N ARG A 322 -24.49 -1.41 -23.10
CA ARG A 322 -24.78 -2.85 -23.14
C ARG A 322 -23.94 -3.65 -22.16
N VAL A 323 -22.68 -3.28 -21.93
CA VAL A 323 -21.78 -3.91 -20.94
C VAL A 323 -22.27 -3.61 -19.54
N LEU A 324 -22.64 -2.35 -19.23
CA LEU A 324 -23.26 -1.97 -17.96
C LEU A 324 -24.58 -2.68 -17.69
N LYS A 325 -25.45 -2.85 -18.71
CA LYS A 325 -26.71 -3.61 -18.58
C LYS A 325 -26.48 -5.12 -18.44
N LYS A 326 -25.35 -5.66 -18.88
CA LYS A 326 -25.00 -7.07 -18.74
C LYS A 326 -24.32 -7.37 -17.40
N ALA A 327 -23.54 -6.41 -16.87
CA ALA A 327 -22.93 -6.47 -15.53
C ALA A 327 -23.98 -6.40 -14.41
N VAL A 328 -25.05 -5.63 -14.61
CA VAL A 328 -26.19 -5.54 -13.66
C VAL A 328 -26.99 -6.85 -13.51
N ARG A 329 -26.68 -7.89 -14.29
CA ARG A 329 -27.33 -9.21 -14.20
C ARG A 329 -26.50 -10.32 -13.52
N SER A 330 -25.31 -10.05 -13.01
CA SER A 330 -24.58 -10.99 -12.19
C SER A 330 -24.79 -10.65 -10.71
N ASP A 331 -25.41 -11.57 -9.97
CA ASP A 331 -25.83 -11.44 -8.57
C ASP A 331 -24.70 -11.09 -7.58
N GLU A 332 -23.44 -11.11 -8.00
CA GLU A 332 -22.26 -10.79 -7.18
C GLU A 332 -21.96 -9.28 -7.07
N TYR A 333 -22.54 -8.45 -7.94
CA TYR A 333 -22.25 -7.01 -8.02
C TYR A 333 -23.10 -6.15 -7.09
N VAL A 334 -24.19 -6.69 -6.58
CA VAL A 334 -25.17 -5.96 -5.75
C VAL A 334 -24.71 -5.84 -4.30
N THR A 335 -23.68 -6.56 -3.85
CA THR A 335 -23.38 -6.72 -2.43
C THR A 335 -22.62 -5.57 -1.78
N ALA A 336 -21.85 -4.78 -2.52
CA ALA A 336 -21.07 -3.67 -1.94
C ALA A 336 -21.86 -2.36 -1.80
N THR A 337 -22.94 -2.18 -2.56
CA THR A 337 -23.66 -0.91 -2.67
C THR A 337 -24.73 -0.70 -1.59
N TYR A 338 -25.01 -1.69 -0.76
CA TYR A 338 -26.15 -1.68 0.15
C TYR A 338 -25.85 -2.24 1.54
N LEU A 339 -24.70 -1.85 2.11
CA LEU A 339 -24.38 -2.13 3.50
C LEU A 339 -24.96 -1.06 4.42
N THR A 340 -25.41 -1.50 5.59
CA THR A 340 -25.86 -0.60 6.65
C THR A 340 -24.68 -0.14 7.52
N VAL A 341 -24.92 0.86 8.35
CA VAL A 341 -23.98 1.35 9.36
C VAL A 341 -23.52 0.23 10.31
N GLY A 342 -24.38 -0.76 10.57
CA GLY A 342 -24.04 -1.96 11.35
C GLY A 342 -23.39 -3.09 10.56
N GLY A 343 -23.01 -2.87 9.29
CA GLY A 343 -22.38 -3.87 8.43
C GLY A 343 -23.31 -4.97 7.88
N SER A 344 -24.63 -4.85 8.10
CA SER A 344 -25.64 -5.78 7.58
C SER A 344 -25.99 -5.46 6.13
N ARG A 345 -26.36 -6.47 5.35
CA ARG A 345 -26.82 -6.28 3.96
C ARG A 345 -28.27 -5.82 3.91
N CYS A 346 -28.57 -4.81 3.08
CA CYS A 346 -29.94 -4.46 2.72
C CYS A 346 -30.62 -5.55 1.90
N LYS A 347 -31.94 -5.71 2.03
CA LYS A 347 -32.74 -6.56 1.13
C LYS A 347 -32.80 -5.98 -0.28
N ASP A 348 -32.81 -6.87 -1.28
CA ASP A 348 -32.86 -6.47 -2.67
C ASP A 348 -34.19 -5.77 -3.06
N ASP A 349 -35.26 -6.06 -2.32
CA ASP A 349 -36.58 -5.44 -2.50
C ASP A 349 -36.75 -4.15 -1.67
N HIS A 350 -35.78 -3.80 -0.81
CA HIS A 350 -35.80 -2.60 0.02
C HIS A 350 -34.41 -1.96 0.08
N LEU A 351 -33.97 -1.43 -1.06
CA LEU A 351 -32.66 -0.84 -1.24
C LEU A 351 -32.46 0.41 -0.35
N CYS A 352 -31.19 0.77 -0.12
CA CYS A 352 -30.84 1.97 0.61
C CYS A 352 -31.42 3.24 -0.02
N GLY A 353 -32.12 4.03 0.76
CA GLY A 353 -32.74 5.28 0.33
C GLY A 353 -33.49 5.98 1.44
N ARG A 354 -33.92 7.21 1.19
CA ARG A 354 -34.60 8.03 2.22
C ARG A 354 -35.98 7.51 2.65
N HIS A 355 -36.70 6.85 1.78
CA HIS A 355 -38.03 6.25 2.01
C HIS A 355 -38.94 7.15 2.87
N GLY A 356 -38.89 8.48 2.63
CA GLY A 356 -39.69 9.49 3.35
C GLY A 356 -39.06 10.03 4.65
N LEU A 357 -37.90 9.59 5.05
CA LEU A 357 -37.11 10.08 6.19
C LEU A 357 -36.00 11.06 5.77
N ARG A 358 -35.37 11.70 6.77
CA ARG A 358 -34.25 12.63 6.53
C ARG A 358 -32.97 11.90 6.13
N SER A 359 -32.68 10.75 6.75
CA SER A 359 -31.52 9.90 6.49
C SER A 359 -31.89 8.69 5.64
N ASN A 360 -30.89 8.12 4.96
CA ASN A 360 -31.08 6.88 4.22
C ASN A 360 -31.17 5.68 5.16
N TRP A 361 -32.03 4.73 4.83
CA TRP A 361 -32.18 3.49 5.55
C TRP A 361 -32.65 2.37 4.63
N CYS A 362 -32.53 1.13 5.08
CA CYS A 362 -33.06 -0.03 4.38
C CYS A 362 -33.57 -1.08 5.37
N LYS A 363 -34.27 -2.09 4.86
CA LYS A 363 -34.52 -3.32 5.59
C LYS A 363 -33.37 -4.29 5.33
N THR A 364 -32.77 -4.80 6.39
CA THR A 364 -31.71 -5.79 6.34
C THR A 364 -32.24 -7.18 6.02
N VAL A 365 -31.37 -8.10 5.54
CA VAL A 365 -31.76 -9.48 5.19
C VAL A 365 -32.39 -10.24 6.36
N ASP A 366 -32.07 -9.87 7.62
CA ASP A 366 -32.67 -10.39 8.85
C ASP A 366 -33.96 -9.67 9.25
N GLY A 367 -34.46 -8.74 8.42
CA GLY A 367 -35.74 -8.08 8.57
C GLY A 367 -35.76 -6.86 9.47
N LYS A 368 -34.62 -6.42 9.99
CA LYS A 368 -34.49 -5.20 10.79
C LYS A 368 -34.42 -3.97 9.90
N GLN A 369 -34.73 -2.81 10.48
CA GLN A 369 -34.47 -1.53 9.83
C GLN A 369 -33.13 -0.99 10.34
N ASP A 370 -32.27 -0.56 9.42
CA ASP A 370 -30.98 0.02 9.77
C ASP A 370 -30.60 1.16 8.79
N SER A 371 -29.81 2.10 9.28
CA SER A 371 -29.30 3.23 8.48
C SER A 371 -28.28 2.75 7.47
N CYS A 372 -28.29 3.34 6.28
CA CYS A 372 -27.39 2.97 5.18
C CYS A 372 -26.93 4.19 4.37
N CYS A 373 -25.87 4.05 3.59
CA CYS A 373 -25.41 5.10 2.71
C CYS A 373 -25.80 4.83 1.25
N ASP A 374 -26.28 5.86 0.56
CA ASP A 374 -26.50 5.83 -0.87
C ASP A 374 -25.16 6.14 -1.59
N LEU A 375 -24.44 5.10 -1.93
CA LEU A 375 -23.10 5.21 -2.52
C LEU A 375 -23.10 5.62 -4.02
N ARG A 376 -24.26 6.01 -4.57
CA ARG A 376 -24.40 6.43 -5.98
C ARG A 376 -24.03 7.90 -6.21
N GLY A 377 -23.51 8.61 -5.21
CA GLY A 377 -23.11 10.02 -5.30
C GLY A 377 -21.71 10.23 -5.90
N ILE A 378 -21.46 11.49 -6.29
CA ILE A 378 -20.18 11.96 -6.91
C ILE A 378 -19.01 11.89 -5.91
N PHE A 379 -19.31 11.72 -4.62
CA PHE A 379 -18.32 11.66 -3.53
C PHE A 379 -18.10 10.21 -3.11
N GLY A 380 -16.86 9.82 -2.88
CA GLY A 380 -16.53 8.47 -2.41
C GLY A 380 -17.18 8.13 -1.05
N PRO A 381 -17.26 6.83 -0.71
CA PRO A 381 -17.96 6.35 0.49
C PRO A 381 -17.39 6.88 1.82
N CYS A 382 -16.15 7.36 1.82
CA CYS A 382 -15.47 7.91 2.99
C CYS A 382 -15.91 9.31 3.41
N VAL A 383 -16.63 10.00 2.56
CA VAL A 383 -16.96 11.43 2.75
C VAL A 383 -18.44 11.70 2.91
N LEU A 384 -19.30 10.68 2.83
CA LEU A 384 -20.75 10.85 2.95
C LEU A 384 -21.34 10.14 4.16
N THR A 385 -22.20 10.86 4.86
CA THR A 385 -23.00 10.34 5.94
C THR A 385 -24.34 9.76 5.44
N VAL A 386 -25.09 9.11 6.33
CA VAL A 386 -26.43 8.60 6.05
C VAL A 386 -27.42 9.70 5.69
N SER A 387 -27.15 10.93 6.06
CA SER A 387 -27.96 12.13 5.69
C SER A 387 -27.47 12.79 4.40
N ASN A 388 -26.46 12.23 3.73
CA ASN A 388 -25.77 12.78 2.55
C ASN A 388 -25.05 14.12 2.84
N GLU A 389 -24.56 14.29 4.05
CA GLU A 389 -23.65 15.38 4.42
C GLU A 389 -22.21 14.93 4.22
N ASN A 390 -21.29 15.86 4.01
CA ASN A 390 -19.87 15.54 3.88
C ASN A 390 -19.22 15.40 5.25
N CYS A 391 -18.44 14.34 5.45
CA CYS A 391 -17.49 14.28 6.55
C CYS A 391 -16.43 15.38 6.41
N LEU A 392 -15.97 15.93 7.53
CA LEU A 392 -14.82 16.81 7.53
C LEU A 392 -13.58 16.08 7.01
N SER A 393 -12.79 16.75 6.19
CA SER A 393 -11.54 16.18 5.62
C SER A 393 -10.53 15.72 6.67
N LYS A 394 -10.63 16.26 7.91
CA LYS A 394 -9.78 15.86 9.04
C LYS A 394 -10.43 14.84 9.98
N HIS A 395 -11.64 14.42 9.71
CA HIS A 395 -12.38 13.43 10.50
C HIS A 395 -13.24 12.59 9.56
N LEU A 396 -12.55 11.72 8.82
CA LEU A 396 -13.19 10.82 7.86
C LEU A 396 -14.12 9.84 8.59
N CYS A 397 -14.94 9.14 7.84
CA CYS A 397 -15.80 8.08 8.36
C CYS A 397 -14.95 6.98 9.03
N GLY A 398 -15.18 6.73 10.30
CA GLY A 398 -14.41 5.75 11.08
C GLY A 398 -15.11 5.35 12.37
N TYR A 399 -14.56 4.35 13.05
CA TYR A 399 -15.09 3.92 14.36
C TYR A 399 -14.77 4.89 15.49
N HIS A 400 -13.65 5.62 15.43
CA HIS A 400 -13.22 6.62 16.42
C HIS A 400 -13.43 6.19 17.88
N GLY A 401 -13.21 4.91 18.19
CA GLY A 401 -13.39 4.32 19.52
C GLY A 401 -14.80 3.86 19.88
N TYR A 402 -15.77 3.93 18.96
CA TYR A 402 -17.14 3.44 19.13
C TYR A 402 -17.37 2.14 18.34
N SER A 403 -18.52 1.47 18.56
CA SER A 403 -18.91 0.25 17.84
C SER A 403 -19.63 0.52 16.52
N TYR A 404 -19.70 1.77 16.08
CA TYR A 404 -20.38 2.21 14.87
C TYR A 404 -19.54 3.24 14.12
N LEU A 405 -19.76 3.35 12.82
CA LEU A 405 -19.07 4.29 11.94
C LEU A 405 -19.72 5.67 11.99
N TRP A 406 -18.93 6.71 12.19
CA TRP A 406 -19.40 8.09 12.26
C TRP A 406 -18.30 9.08 11.86
N CYS A 407 -18.68 10.32 11.56
CA CYS A 407 -17.75 11.42 11.33
C CYS A 407 -18.35 12.76 11.74
N TYR A 408 -17.48 13.76 11.95
CA TYR A 408 -17.94 15.13 12.07
C TYR A 408 -18.28 15.70 10.69
N THR A 409 -19.42 16.43 10.62
CA THR A 409 -19.91 17.04 9.36
C THR A 409 -19.57 18.52 9.27
N ASP A 410 -19.26 19.18 10.39
CA ASP A 410 -18.84 20.58 10.42
C ASP A 410 -17.85 20.91 11.54
N HIS A 411 -17.30 22.14 11.51
CA HIS A 411 -16.35 22.63 12.52
C HIS A 411 -17.00 22.95 13.90
N ARG A 412 -18.33 22.82 14.00
CA ARG A 412 -19.06 22.94 15.27
C ARG A 412 -19.23 21.61 15.98
N LEU A 413 -18.56 20.55 15.44
CA LEU A 413 -18.59 19.19 15.95
C LEU A 413 -19.98 18.54 15.85
N ASN A 414 -20.82 18.97 14.90
CA ASN A 414 -21.96 18.18 14.50
C ASN A 414 -21.47 16.90 13.85
N TRP A 415 -22.12 15.79 14.12
CA TRP A 415 -21.70 14.48 13.63
C TRP A 415 -22.88 13.68 13.06
N ASP A 416 -22.58 12.70 12.21
CA ASP A 416 -23.58 11.80 11.66
C ASP A 416 -22.95 10.42 11.39
N TYR A 417 -23.78 9.40 11.24
CA TYR A 417 -23.35 8.05 10.88
C TYR A 417 -22.87 8.00 9.43
N CYS A 418 -21.92 7.13 9.17
CA CYS A 418 -21.39 6.85 7.83
C CYS A 418 -21.19 5.35 7.64
N CYS A 419 -20.84 4.89 6.45
CA CYS A 419 -21.01 3.47 6.11
C CYS A 419 -19.73 2.74 5.71
N GLN A 420 -18.62 3.40 5.61
CA GLN A 420 -17.34 2.76 5.30
C GLN A 420 -16.25 3.29 6.23
N ASN A 421 -15.55 2.38 6.88
CA ASN A 421 -14.40 2.75 7.69
C ASN A 421 -13.27 3.29 6.79
N CYS A 422 -12.85 4.51 7.05
CA CYS A 422 -11.83 5.22 6.28
C CYS A 422 -10.71 5.79 7.18
N ASP A 423 -10.75 5.46 8.46
CA ASP A 423 -9.71 5.80 9.43
C ASP A 423 -8.58 4.76 9.50
N GLU A 424 -8.60 3.73 8.66
CA GLU A 424 -7.58 2.67 8.61
C GLU A 424 -6.53 2.93 7.55
#